data_4ee554ccd84b5fbd7158db5f12f7a409
#
_entry.id   4ee554ccd84b5fbd7158db5f12f7a409
#
_cell.length_a   1.000
_cell.length_b   1.000
_cell.length_c   1.000
_cell.angle_alpha   90.00
_cell.angle_beta   90.00
_cell.angle_gamma   90.00
#
_symmetry.space_group_name_H-M   'P 1'
#
loop_
_entity.id
_entity.type
_entity.pdbx_description
1 polymer ?
#
loop_
_entity_poly.entity_id
_entity_poly.type
_entity_poly.pdbx_seq_one_letter_code
_entity_poly.pdbx_strand_id
1 'polypeptide(L)'
;EPEPEPEPEPEPEPEPEPEPSGIISKIFKRGQKGPFSSRRTLDNGMIEQLEELLISADIGVDTALRVVSNMAQGNMGKRLSVHEIKVLLAKEVERIMEPVAKPLPIFKNSPQVILVVGVNGAGKTTTIGKIASQLKAANKSVIIAAGDTFRAAAVEQLQIWGERANVPVLKAPEGSDPASLAYDSLSKSQEEGFDILMIDTAGRLQNRADLMEELAKIVRVLKKKEISAPHNTLLVLDATTGQNALSQVKIFKELVNVTGLVMTKLDGTAKGGVLVALADQFALPIHAIGVGEQLDDLSPFDPKEFASALIGIEYQ
;
A
#
# COMPACT_ATOMS: atom_id res chain seq x y z
N GLU A 1 -9.20 -8.45 -67.62
CA GLU A 1 -9.72 -7.56 -66.55
C GLU A 1 -9.30 -8.15 -65.22
N PRO A 2 -8.63 -7.39 -64.35
CA PRO A 2 -8.26 -7.86 -63.03
C PRO A 2 -9.47 -7.90 -62.09
N GLU A 3 -9.58 -8.96 -61.29
CA GLU A 3 -10.60 -9.10 -60.25
C GLU A 3 -10.48 -7.98 -59.21
N PRO A 4 -11.60 -7.44 -58.68
CA PRO A 4 -11.58 -6.42 -57.68
C PRO A 4 -10.99 -6.95 -56.37
N GLU A 5 -10.11 -6.16 -55.73
CA GLU A 5 -9.56 -6.43 -54.42
C GLU A 5 -10.68 -6.51 -53.36
N PRO A 6 -10.64 -7.47 -52.42
CA PRO A 6 -11.65 -7.57 -51.38
C PRO A 6 -11.62 -6.31 -50.49
N GLU A 7 -12.83 -5.81 -50.16
CA GLU A 7 -13.00 -4.71 -49.22
C GLU A 7 -12.41 -5.06 -47.85
N PRO A 8 -11.74 -4.13 -47.15
CA PRO A 8 -11.20 -4.39 -45.82
C PRO A 8 -12.33 -4.72 -44.83
N GLU A 9 -12.13 -5.78 -44.07
CA GLU A 9 -13.02 -6.14 -42.97
C GLU A 9 -13.14 -4.99 -41.97
N PRO A 10 -14.36 -4.71 -41.45
CA PRO A 10 -14.55 -3.65 -40.47
C PRO A 10 -13.70 -3.95 -39.23
N GLU A 11 -12.98 -2.94 -38.73
CA GLU A 11 -12.23 -3.02 -37.45
C GLU A 11 -13.18 -3.42 -36.32
N PRO A 12 -12.78 -4.35 -35.43
CA PRO A 12 -13.61 -4.75 -34.31
C PRO A 12 -13.91 -3.52 -33.45
N GLU A 13 -15.19 -3.35 -33.13
CA GLU A 13 -15.62 -2.30 -32.19
C GLU A 13 -14.83 -2.43 -30.87
N PRO A 14 -14.35 -1.32 -30.26
CA PRO A 14 -13.63 -1.38 -29.00
C PRO A 14 -14.50 -2.09 -27.95
N GLU A 15 -13.92 -3.11 -27.31
CA GLU A 15 -14.57 -3.77 -26.17
C GLU A 15 -14.91 -2.71 -25.12
N PRO A 16 -16.13 -2.72 -24.54
CA PRO A 16 -16.51 -1.77 -23.53
C PRO A 16 -15.54 -1.88 -22.34
N GLU A 17 -15.00 -0.73 -21.94
CA GLU A 17 -14.13 -0.62 -20.74
C GLU A 17 -14.82 -1.32 -19.55
N PRO A 18 -14.10 -2.13 -18.76
CA PRO A 18 -14.68 -2.80 -17.60
C PRO A 18 -15.20 -1.75 -16.62
N GLU A 19 -16.52 -1.72 -16.43
CA GLU A 19 -17.16 -0.86 -15.41
C GLU A 19 -16.49 -1.07 -14.05
N PRO A 20 -16.19 -0.02 -13.28
CA PRO A 20 -15.62 -0.13 -11.95
C PRO A 20 -16.59 -0.92 -11.04
N SER A 21 -16.33 -2.20 -10.89
CA SER A 21 -17.14 -3.09 -10.08
C SER A 21 -16.67 -3.06 -8.63
N GLY A 22 -17.15 -2.09 -7.85
CA GLY A 22 -17.01 -2.14 -6.40
C GLY A 22 -17.61 -3.43 -5.82
N ILE A 23 -17.12 -3.84 -4.67
CA ILE A 23 -17.43 -5.13 -4.01
C ILE A 23 -18.95 -5.39 -3.93
N ILE A 24 -19.73 -4.37 -3.65
CA ILE A 24 -21.19 -4.48 -3.44
C ILE A 24 -21.96 -4.68 -4.76
N SER A 25 -21.44 -4.23 -5.89
CA SER A 25 -22.10 -4.41 -7.19
C SER A 25 -22.29 -5.89 -7.56
N LYS A 26 -21.44 -6.78 -7.07
CA LYS A 26 -21.52 -8.24 -7.32
C LYS A 26 -22.71 -8.92 -6.65
N ILE A 27 -23.13 -8.49 -5.47
CA ILE A 27 -24.28 -9.08 -4.76
C ILE A 27 -25.59 -8.63 -5.38
N PHE A 28 -25.69 -7.37 -5.74
CA PHE A 28 -26.93 -6.83 -6.29
C PHE A 28 -27.16 -7.20 -7.76
N LYS A 29 -26.12 -7.55 -8.54
CA LYS A 29 -26.27 -8.10 -9.90
C LYS A 29 -26.81 -9.55 -9.90
N ARG A 30 -26.67 -10.31 -8.82
CA ARG A 30 -27.06 -11.74 -8.77
C ARG A 30 -28.56 -11.98 -8.52
N GLY A 31 -29.35 -10.93 -8.20
CA GLY A 31 -30.74 -11.04 -7.78
C GLY A 31 -31.78 -10.19 -8.51
N GLN A 32 -31.47 -9.44 -9.59
CA GLN A 32 -32.50 -8.57 -10.20
C GLN A 32 -32.49 -8.46 -11.72
N LYS A 33 -33.57 -9.00 -12.29
CA LYS A 33 -34.27 -8.43 -13.44
C LYS A 33 -35.37 -7.53 -12.89
N GLY A 34 -35.16 -6.19 -12.81
CA GLY A 34 -36.19 -5.24 -12.39
C GLY A 34 -35.64 -3.83 -12.05
N PRO A 35 -36.46 -2.77 -12.17
CA PRO A 35 -36.00 -1.39 -12.08
C PRO A 35 -35.45 -0.99 -10.70
N PHE A 36 -34.50 -0.09 -10.70
CA PHE A 36 -33.56 0.40 -9.67
C PHE A 36 -34.17 1.02 -8.40
N SER A 37 -35.35 0.62 -7.89
CA SER A 37 -35.97 1.33 -6.74
C SER A 37 -36.50 0.45 -5.61
N SER A 38 -36.03 -0.79 -5.41
CA SER A 38 -36.50 -1.56 -4.26
C SER A 38 -35.68 -1.22 -3.01
N ARG A 39 -36.25 -0.38 -2.14
CA ARG A 39 -35.76 -0.24 -0.77
C ARG A 39 -35.90 -1.57 -0.05
N ARG A 40 -34.84 -2.03 0.62
CA ARG A 40 -34.83 -3.25 1.42
C ARG A 40 -34.82 -2.91 2.90
N THR A 41 -35.48 -3.71 3.70
CA THR A 41 -35.43 -3.58 5.14
C THR A 41 -34.05 -4.05 5.62
N LEU A 42 -33.40 -3.25 6.46
CA LEU A 42 -32.18 -3.66 7.15
C LEU A 42 -32.58 -4.60 8.29
N ASP A 43 -32.56 -5.88 8.02
CA ASP A 43 -32.85 -6.98 8.95
C ASP A 43 -31.61 -7.85 9.18
N ASN A 44 -31.73 -8.87 10.03
CA ASN A 44 -30.60 -9.76 10.33
C ASN A 44 -30.07 -10.48 9.09
N GLY A 45 -30.96 -10.88 8.16
CA GLY A 45 -30.51 -11.53 6.94
C GLY A 45 -29.70 -10.61 6.02
N MET A 46 -30.03 -9.32 5.97
CA MET A 46 -29.25 -8.33 5.25
C MET A 46 -27.90 -8.07 5.95
N ILE A 47 -27.88 -8.04 7.28
CA ILE A 47 -26.66 -7.91 8.09
C ILE A 47 -25.68 -9.04 7.75
N GLU A 48 -26.12 -10.30 7.81
CA GLU A 48 -25.30 -11.47 7.47
C GLU A 48 -24.73 -11.39 6.03
N GLN A 49 -25.55 -10.98 5.05
CA GLN A 49 -25.09 -10.80 3.67
C GLN A 49 -24.01 -9.71 3.55
N LEU A 50 -24.12 -8.61 4.29
CA LEU A 50 -23.13 -7.54 4.27
C LEU A 50 -21.82 -7.97 4.95
N GLU A 51 -21.91 -8.73 6.05
CA GLU A 51 -20.74 -9.32 6.71
C GLU A 51 -19.99 -10.27 5.79
N GLU A 52 -20.67 -11.22 5.15
CA GLU A 52 -20.07 -12.14 4.18
C GLU A 52 -19.39 -11.40 3.03
N LEU A 53 -20.01 -10.33 2.56
CA LEU A 53 -19.48 -9.50 1.51
C LEU A 53 -18.15 -8.84 1.90
N LEU A 54 -18.12 -8.20 3.05
CA LEU A 54 -16.92 -7.52 3.55
C LEU A 54 -15.79 -8.51 3.84
N ILE A 55 -16.14 -9.71 4.35
CA ILE A 55 -15.17 -10.80 4.56
C ILE A 55 -14.59 -11.26 3.21
N SER A 56 -15.44 -11.43 2.19
CA SER A 56 -14.98 -11.82 0.85
C SER A 56 -14.07 -10.79 0.19
N ALA A 57 -14.12 -9.55 0.66
CA ALA A 57 -13.27 -8.44 0.23
C ALA A 57 -11.95 -8.32 1.02
N ASP A 58 -11.61 -9.33 1.82
CA ASP A 58 -10.44 -9.37 2.69
C ASP A 58 -10.42 -8.31 3.83
N ILE A 59 -11.57 -7.78 4.24
CA ILE A 59 -11.66 -6.89 5.43
C ILE A 59 -11.34 -7.66 6.73
N GLY A 60 -11.51 -8.98 6.70
CA GLY A 60 -11.37 -9.83 7.88
C GLY A 60 -12.64 -9.90 8.73
N VAL A 61 -12.82 -10.99 9.48
CA VAL A 61 -14.09 -11.30 10.19
C VAL A 61 -14.37 -10.24 11.25
N ASP A 62 -13.45 -9.98 12.17
CA ASP A 62 -13.68 -9.09 13.31
C ASP A 62 -13.99 -7.65 12.87
N THR A 63 -13.26 -7.16 11.87
CA THR A 63 -13.47 -5.81 11.33
C THR A 63 -14.79 -5.73 10.56
N ALA A 64 -15.15 -6.76 9.77
CA ALA A 64 -16.41 -6.80 9.03
C ALA A 64 -17.60 -6.75 9.96
N LEU A 65 -17.62 -7.61 11.00
CA LEU A 65 -18.66 -7.62 12.02
C LEU A 65 -18.83 -6.25 12.69
N ARG A 66 -17.74 -5.59 13.03
CA ARG A 66 -17.76 -4.27 13.65
C ARG A 66 -18.29 -3.18 12.72
N VAL A 67 -17.84 -3.15 11.45
CA VAL A 67 -18.32 -2.20 10.44
C VAL A 67 -19.82 -2.34 10.26
N VAL A 68 -20.31 -3.56 10.08
CA VAL A 68 -21.75 -3.81 9.86
C VAL A 68 -22.56 -3.52 11.11
N SER A 69 -22.08 -3.91 12.29
CA SER A 69 -22.76 -3.61 13.57
C SER A 69 -22.90 -2.10 13.80
N ASN A 70 -21.84 -1.33 13.56
CA ASN A 70 -21.88 0.12 13.70
C ASN A 70 -22.84 0.77 12.68
N MET A 71 -22.77 0.34 11.41
CA MET A 71 -23.70 0.80 10.37
C MET A 71 -25.16 0.50 10.72
N ALA A 72 -25.43 -0.67 11.31
CA ALA A 72 -26.76 -1.09 11.70
C ALA A 72 -27.31 -0.31 12.90
N GLN A 73 -26.43 0.22 13.75
CA GLN A 73 -26.84 0.97 14.94
C GLN A 73 -27.71 2.17 14.56
N GLY A 74 -28.96 2.19 15.05
CA GLY A 74 -29.96 3.21 14.73
C GLY A 74 -30.58 3.10 13.33
N ASN A 75 -30.24 2.10 12.53
CA ASN A 75 -30.76 1.86 11.20
C ASN A 75 -31.54 0.54 11.05
N MET A 76 -31.53 -0.33 12.06
CA MET A 76 -32.28 -1.59 12.07
C MET A 76 -33.77 -1.35 11.81
N GLY A 77 -34.37 -2.18 10.97
CA GLY A 77 -35.77 -2.10 10.58
C GLY A 77 -36.12 -0.99 9.57
N LYS A 78 -35.19 -0.09 9.26
CA LYS A 78 -35.41 0.95 8.23
C LYS A 78 -35.37 0.35 6.83
N ARG A 79 -36.17 0.92 5.93
CA ARG A 79 -36.14 0.61 4.50
C ARG A 79 -35.13 1.52 3.82
N LEU A 80 -34.01 0.95 3.42
CA LEU A 80 -32.89 1.64 2.78
C LEU A 80 -32.76 1.21 1.31
N SER A 81 -32.37 2.15 0.46
CA SER A 81 -31.92 1.86 -0.89
C SER A 81 -30.51 1.27 -0.85
N VAL A 82 -30.11 0.62 -1.94
CA VAL A 82 -28.73 0.10 -2.11
C VAL A 82 -27.70 1.21 -1.95
N HIS A 83 -27.98 2.38 -2.51
CA HIS A 83 -27.10 3.55 -2.38
C HIS A 83 -26.94 4.01 -0.94
N GLU A 84 -28.05 4.11 -0.19
CA GLU A 84 -28.02 4.48 1.24
C GLU A 84 -27.21 3.49 2.07
N ILE A 85 -27.33 2.17 1.81
CA ILE A 85 -26.52 1.13 2.46
C ILE A 85 -25.03 1.32 2.13
N LYS A 86 -24.71 1.52 0.86
CA LYS A 86 -23.32 1.77 0.43
C LYS A 86 -22.73 3.00 1.13
N VAL A 87 -23.46 4.09 1.19
CA VAL A 87 -23.01 5.34 1.85
C VAL A 87 -22.76 5.11 3.34
N LEU A 88 -23.62 4.36 4.01
CA LEU A 88 -23.43 4.04 5.44
C LEU A 88 -22.17 3.18 5.66
N LEU A 89 -21.96 2.15 4.82
CA LEU A 89 -20.78 1.30 4.91
C LEU A 89 -19.50 2.09 4.61
N ALA A 90 -19.51 2.92 3.58
CA ALA A 90 -18.34 3.74 3.23
C ALA A 90 -17.97 4.71 4.37
N LYS A 91 -18.94 5.32 5.03
CA LYS A 91 -18.71 6.17 6.22
C LYS A 91 -18.05 5.41 7.37
N GLU A 92 -18.44 4.16 7.63
CA GLU A 92 -17.81 3.35 8.67
C GLU A 92 -16.37 2.96 8.28
N VAL A 93 -16.13 2.63 7.02
CA VAL A 93 -14.77 2.38 6.52
C VAL A 93 -13.92 3.64 6.62
N GLU A 94 -14.41 4.78 6.14
CA GLU A 94 -13.74 6.10 6.23
C GLU A 94 -13.37 6.41 7.69
N ARG A 95 -14.29 6.21 8.64
CA ARG A 95 -14.06 6.44 10.07
C ARG A 95 -12.92 5.60 10.65
N ILE A 96 -12.73 4.36 10.16
CA ILE A 96 -11.60 3.51 10.56
C ILE A 96 -10.30 4.01 9.95
N MET A 97 -10.35 4.48 8.70
CA MET A 97 -9.17 4.84 7.93
C MET A 97 -8.66 6.25 8.22
N GLU A 98 -9.53 7.20 8.59
CA GLU A 98 -9.19 8.61 8.80
C GLU A 98 -8.05 8.82 9.82
N PRO A 99 -8.03 8.16 11.00
CA PRO A 99 -6.95 8.34 11.99
C PRO A 99 -5.57 7.91 11.51
N VAL A 100 -5.50 6.99 10.55
CA VAL A 100 -4.25 6.40 10.02
C VAL A 100 -3.80 7.03 8.71
N ALA A 101 -4.62 7.83 8.04
CA ALA A 101 -4.26 8.57 6.84
C ALA A 101 -3.35 9.75 7.20
N LYS A 102 -2.05 9.50 7.24
CA LYS A 102 -1.05 10.50 7.63
C LYS A 102 0.07 10.52 6.60
N PRO A 103 0.44 11.70 6.08
CA PRO A 103 1.59 11.81 5.20
C PRO A 103 2.88 11.36 5.91
N LEU A 104 3.88 10.95 5.13
CA LEU A 104 5.19 10.65 5.66
C LEU A 104 5.77 11.90 6.34
N PRO A 105 6.07 11.87 7.64
CA PRO A 105 6.59 13.05 8.31
C PRO A 105 8.03 13.33 7.85
N ILE A 106 8.28 14.58 7.46
CA ILE A 106 9.63 15.06 7.13
C ILE A 106 10.13 15.92 8.29
N PHE A 107 11.19 15.44 8.92
CA PHE A 107 11.80 16.10 10.07
C PHE A 107 12.87 17.11 9.62
N LYS A 108 13.25 17.99 10.52
CA LYS A 108 14.37 18.93 10.29
C LYS A 108 15.75 18.31 10.53
N ASN A 109 15.80 17.01 10.88
CA ASN A 109 17.05 16.29 11.08
C ASN A 109 17.77 16.13 9.73
N SER A 110 19.09 16.23 9.74
CA SER A 110 19.89 16.08 8.52
C SER A 110 21.06 15.12 8.80
N PRO A 111 21.05 13.95 8.17
CA PRO A 111 19.97 13.38 7.36
C PRO A 111 18.84 12.73 8.20
N GLN A 112 17.61 12.84 7.72
CA GLN A 112 16.54 11.95 8.18
C GLN A 112 16.77 10.55 7.59
N VAL A 113 16.83 9.55 8.42
CA VAL A 113 17.05 8.15 8.00
C VAL A 113 15.72 7.44 7.88
N ILE A 114 15.40 6.94 6.69
CA ILE A 114 14.20 6.16 6.36
C ILE A 114 14.63 4.73 6.02
N LEU A 115 14.32 3.79 6.89
CA LEU A 115 14.56 2.36 6.65
C LEU A 115 13.33 1.76 5.97
N VAL A 116 13.50 1.10 4.83
CA VAL A 116 12.39 0.50 4.08
C VAL A 116 12.48 -1.02 4.19
N VAL A 117 11.45 -1.62 4.78
CA VAL A 117 11.36 -3.06 5.06
C VAL A 117 10.12 -3.68 4.39
N GLY A 118 10.10 -5.00 4.29
CA GLY A 118 9.00 -5.76 3.69
C GLY A 118 9.50 -7.00 2.96
N VAL A 119 8.59 -7.89 2.58
CA VAL A 119 8.95 -9.13 1.88
C VAL A 119 9.46 -8.88 0.47
N ASN A 120 10.17 -9.87 -0.10
CA ASN A 120 10.56 -9.81 -1.50
C ASN A 120 9.33 -9.76 -2.40
N GLY A 121 9.36 -8.92 -3.43
CA GLY A 121 8.24 -8.72 -4.35
C GLY A 121 7.13 -7.77 -3.85
N ALA A 122 7.21 -7.26 -2.61
CA ALA A 122 6.26 -6.28 -2.10
C ALA A 122 6.37 -4.88 -2.74
N GLY A 123 7.39 -4.63 -3.56
CA GLY A 123 7.58 -3.35 -4.24
C GLY A 123 8.44 -2.35 -3.47
N LYS A 124 9.30 -2.80 -2.53
CA LYS A 124 10.22 -1.91 -1.77
C LYS A 124 11.07 -1.01 -2.66
N THR A 125 11.83 -1.62 -3.56
CA THR A 125 12.75 -0.91 -4.47
C THR A 125 12.04 0.13 -5.33
N THR A 126 10.87 -0.23 -5.88
CA THR A 126 10.01 0.68 -6.64
C THR A 126 9.47 1.82 -5.76
N THR A 127 9.02 1.51 -4.56
CA THR A 127 8.52 2.50 -3.60
C THR A 127 9.61 3.49 -3.21
N ILE A 128 10.84 3.03 -2.96
CA ILE A 128 11.99 3.90 -2.68
C ILE A 128 12.21 4.88 -3.82
N GLY A 129 12.24 4.39 -5.07
CA GLY A 129 12.42 5.23 -6.24
C GLY A 129 11.34 6.31 -6.39
N LYS A 130 10.07 5.94 -6.17
CA LYS A 130 8.93 6.87 -6.23
C LYS A 130 8.99 7.93 -5.11
N ILE A 131 9.22 7.52 -3.86
CA ILE A 131 9.35 8.45 -2.72
C ILE A 131 10.56 9.37 -2.94
N ALA A 132 11.69 8.84 -3.37
CA ALA A 132 12.88 9.65 -3.64
C ALA A 132 12.63 10.70 -4.72
N SER A 133 11.91 10.35 -5.79
CA SER A 133 11.49 11.28 -6.85
C SER A 133 10.59 12.40 -6.30
N GLN A 134 9.59 12.06 -5.50
CA GLN A 134 8.69 13.04 -4.88
C GLN A 134 9.43 13.98 -3.91
N LEU A 135 10.33 13.43 -3.09
CA LEU A 135 11.16 14.24 -2.18
C LEU A 135 12.10 15.17 -2.94
N LYS A 136 12.69 14.70 -4.04
CA LYS A 136 13.52 15.52 -4.93
C LYS A 136 12.72 16.66 -5.56
N ALA A 137 11.50 16.37 -6.04
CA ALA A 137 10.57 17.39 -6.56
C ALA A 137 10.18 18.43 -5.48
N ALA A 138 10.15 18.01 -4.21
CA ALA A 138 9.96 18.90 -3.05
C ALA A 138 11.24 19.63 -2.59
N ASN A 139 12.30 19.68 -3.45
CA ASN A 139 13.58 20.32 -3.19
C ASN A 139 14.35 19.74 -1.99
N LYS A 140 14.22 18.44 -1.73
CA LYS A 140 15.03 17.74 -0.75
C LYS A 140 16.23 17.07 -1.43
N SER A 141 17.39 17.12 -0.79
CA SER A 141 18.54 16.34 -1.18
C SER A 141 18.40 14.93 -0.61
N VAL A 142 18.37 13.93 -1.49
CA VAL A 142 18.10 12.53 -1.14
C VAL A 142 19.27 11.67 -1.60
N ILE A 143 19.66 10.69 -0.81
CA ILE A 143 20.60 9.64 -1.16
C ILE A 143 20.00 8.27 -0.76
N ILE A 144 20.27 7.24 -1.56
CA ILE A 144 19.74 5.90 -1.35
C ILE A 144 20.88 4.93 -1.07
N ALA A 145 20.71 4.01 -0.11
CA ALA A 145 21.61 2.88 0.12
C ALA A 145 20.95 1.56 -0.34
N ALA A 146 21.58 0.84 -1.24
CA ALA A 146 21.12 -0.45 -1.78
C ALA A 146 21.50 -1.59 -0.83
N GLY A 147 20.74 -1.74 0.28
CA GLY A 147 21.06 -2.68 1.36
C GLY A 147 20.66 -4.14 1.09
N ASP A 148 19.91 -4.47 0.05
CA ASP A 148 19.68 -5.87 -0.40
C ASP A 148 20.91 -6.37 -1.20
N THR A 149 22.05 -6.45 -0.52
CA THR A 149 23.37 -6.70 -1.12
C THR A 149 23.52 -8.11 -1.70
N PHE A 150 22.63 -9.04 -1.35
CA PHE A 150 22.67 -10.43 -1.83
C PHE A 150 21.87 -10.65 -3.12
N ARG A 151 21.26 -9.59 -3.66
CA ARG A 151 20.47 -9.65 -4.89
C ARG A 151 20.95 -8.61 -5.89
N ALA A 152 21.91 -9.00 -6.73
CA ALA A 152 22.49 -8.12 -7.75
C ALA A 152 21.41 -7.41 -8.58
N ALA A 153 20.38 -8.14 -9.03
CA ALA A 153 19.28 -7.57 -9.80
C ALA A 153 18.48 -6.50 -9.01
N ALA A 154 18.34 -6.64 -7.68
CA ALA A 154 17.67 -5.62 -6.86
C ALA A 154 18.52 -4.33 -6.77
N VAL A 155 19.82 -4.48 -6.61
CA VAL A 155 20.77 -3.35 -6.61
C VAL A 155 20.76 -2.63 -7.96
N GLU A 156 20.82 -3.35 -9.08
CA GLU A 156 20.73 -2.80 -10.43
C GLU A 156 19.39 -2.08 -10.66
N GLN A 157 18.29 -2.68 -10.25
CA GLN A 157 16.97 -2.06 -10.34
C GLN A 157 16.93 -0.74 -9.56
N LEU A 158 17.50 -0.73 -8.34
CA LEU A 158 17.52 0.48 -7.52
C LEU A 158 18.39 1.59 -8.15
N GLN A 159 19.49 1.23 -8.82
CA GLN A 159 20.31 2.17 -9.58
C GLN A 159 19.51 2.82 -10.72
N ILE A 160 18.76 2.01 -11.49
CA ILE A 160 17.88 2.53 -12.55
C ILE A 160 16.84 3.52 -11.99
N TRP A 161 16.25 3.19 -10.85
CA TRP A 161 15.31 4.10 -10.17
C TRP A 161 16.00 5.39 -9.70
N GLY A 162 17.20 5.28 -9.14
CA GLY A 162 18.00 6.44 -8.74
C GLY A 162 18.34 7.36 -9.92
N GLU A 163 18.75 6.79 -11.06
CA GLU A 163 19.01 7.54 -12.30
C GLU A 163 17.75 8.26 -12.79
N ARG A 164 16.59 7.57 -12.83
CA ARG A 164 15.32 8.18 -13.25
C ARG A 164 14.87 9.33 -12.32
N ALA A 165 15.10 9.18 -11.02
CA ALA A 165 14.77 10.21 -10.02
C ALA A 165 15.88 11.28 -9.89
N ASN A 166 17.00 11.12 -10.55
CA ASN A 166 18.20 11.95 -10.38
C ASN A 166 18.67 12.01 -8.91
N VAL A 167 18.76 10.82 -8.29
CA VAL A 167 19.14 10.60 -6.88
C VAL A 167 20.32 9.63 -6.82
N PRO A 168 21.42 9.95 -6.12
CA PRO A 168 22.57 9.05 -5.99
C PRO A 168 22.20 7.78 -5.21
N VAL A 169 22.72 6.63 -5.69
CA VAL A 169 22.56 5.33 -5.04
C VAL A 169 23.91 4.80 -4.62
N LEU A 170 24.08 4.56 -3.33
CA LEU A 170 25.25 3.91 -2.76
C LEU A 170 25.06 2.40 -2.78
N LYS A 171 26.08 1.70 -3.22
CA LYS A 171 26.11 0.23 -3.27
C LYS A 171 27.44 -0.29 -2.72
N ALA A 172 27.42 -1.53 -2.29
CA ALA A 172 28.61 -2.29 -1.91
C ALA A 172 28.75 -3.50 -2.85
N PRO A 173 29.91 -4.17 -2.88
CA PRO A 173 30.07 -5.44 -3.58
C PRO A 173 29.00 -6.45 -3.17
N GLU A 174 28.65 -7.37 -4.08
CA GLU A 174 27.68 -8.42 -3.81
C GLU A 174 28.08 -9.25 -2.58
N GLY A 175 27.11 -9.54 -1.70
CA GLY A 175 27.32 -10.29 -0.45
C GLY A 175 27.99 -9.48 0.66
N SER A 176 28.23 -8.18 0.48
CA SER A 176 28.70 -7.31 1.57
C SER A 176 27.69 -7.22 2.71
N ASP A 177 28.18 -6.92 3.90
CA ASP A 177 27.33 -6.72 5.09
C ASP A 177 26.42 -5.49 4.92
N PRO A 178 25.08 -5.66 4.91
CA PRO A 178 24.14 -4.55 4.77
C PRO A 178 24.28 -3.50 5.89
N ALA A 179 24.64 -3.92 7.08
CA ALA A 179 24.81 -3.01 8.22
C ALA A 179 26.04 -2.11 8.03
N SER A 180 27.12 -2.60 7.44
CA SER A 180 28.29 -1.77 7.10
C SER A 180 27.91 -0.74 6.05
N LEU A 181 27.20 -1.14 4.99
CA LEU A 181 26.73 -0.18 3.97
C LEU A 181 25.81 0.89 4.57
N ALA A 182 24.90 0.51 5.46
CA ALA A 182 24.01 1.46 6.14
C ALA A 182 24.79 2.48 6.97
N TYR A 183 25.80 2.03 7.72
CA TYR A 183 26.66 2.90 8.52
C TYR A 183 27.47 3.88 7.65
N ASP A 184 28.10 3.38 6.59
CA ASP A 184 28.91 4.19 5.68
C ASP A 184 28.04 5.18 4.92
N SER A 185 26.82 4.76 4.52
CA SER A 185 25.85 5.64 3.87
C SER A 185 25.39 6.76 4.76
N LEU A 186 25.14 6.49 6.05
CA LEU A 186 24.80 7.52 7.02
C LEU A 186 25.96 8.49 7.24
N SER A 187 27.19 7.98 7.35
CA SER A 187 28.38 8.82 7.49
C SER A 187 28.52 9.77 6.30
N LYS A 188 28.47 9.24 5.07
CA LYS A 188 28.53 10.03 3.86
C LYS A 188 27.40 11.04 3.76
N SER A 189 26.19 10.66 4.13
CA SER A 189 25.03 11.56 4.09
C SER A 189 25.21 12.76 5.04
N GLN A 190 25.80 12.54 6.20
CA GLN A 190 26.12 13.61 7.16
C GLN A 190 27.24 14.53 6.65
N GLU A 191 28.29 13.95 6.10
CA GLU A 191 29.45 14.69 5.57
C GLU A 191 29.08 15.57 4.37
N GLU A 192 28.24 15.06 3.47
CA GLU A 192 27.80 15.76 2.24
C GLU A 192 26.55 16.62 2.45
N GLY A 193 25.92 16.57 3.63
CA GLY A 193 24.79 17.43 4.01
C GLY A 193 23.47 17.05 3.30
N PHE A 194 23.24 15.76 3.05
CA PHE A 194 21.94 15.31 2.53
C PHE A 194 20.81 15.49 3.54
N ASP A 195 19.62 15.86 3.06
CA ASP A 195 18.43 15.97 3.91
C ASP A 195 17.90 14.60 4.32
N ILE A 196 17.95 13.61 3.42
CA ILE A 196 17.31 12.31 3.60
C ILE A 196 18.21 11.17 3.10
N LEU A 197 18.37 10.16 3.93
CA LEU A 197 18.94 8.85 3.58
C LEU A 197 17.83 7.80 3.58
N MET A 198 17.60 7.16 2.43
CA MET A 198 16.71 6.00 2.31
C MET A 198 17.55 4.72 2.22
N ILE A 199 17.18 3.70 2.99
CA ILE A 199 17.90 2.43 3.03
C ILE A 199 16.96 1.31 2.60
N ASP A 200 17.25 0.66 1.46
CA ASP A 200 16.60 -0.59 1.05
C ASP A 200 17.13 -1.75 1.88
N THR A 201 16.31 -2.77 2.09
CA THR A 201 16.69 -3.97 2.85
C THR A 201 16.28 -5.24 2.14
N ALA A 202 16.93 -6.34 2.47
CA ALA A 202 16.47 -7.67 2.08
C ALA A 202 15.06 -7.95 2.63
N GLY A 203 14.34 -8.87 1.99
CA GLY A 203 12.97 -9.22 2.38
C GLY A 203 12.75 -10.74 2.38
N ARG A 204 13.75 -11.53 2.79
CA ARG A 204 13.71 -12.99 2.77
C ARG A 204 12.97 -13.54 4.00
N LEU A 205 11.64 -13.36 4.05
CA LEU A 205 10.84 -13.76 5.21
C LEU A 205 10.82 -15.28 5.44
N GLN A 206 11.06 -16.09 4.40
CA GLN A 206 11.21 -17.54 4.52
C GLN A 206 12.40 -17.94 5.43
N ASN A 207 13.42 -17.09 5.55
CA ASN A 207 14.50 -17.23 6.53
C ASN A 207 14.38 -16.11 7.57
N ARG A 208 13.35 -16.25 8.43
CA ARG A 208 12.97 -15.22 9.40
C ARG A 208 14.12 -14.90 10.37
N ALA A 209 14.85 -15.91 10.84
CA ALA A 209 15.92 -15.70 11.81
C ALA A 209 17.05 -14.82 11.27
N ASP A 210 17.50 -15.09 10.05
CA ASP A 210 18.57 -14.30 9.42
C ASP A 210 18.10 -12.87 9.13
N LEU A 211 16.85 -12.72 8.64
CA LEU A 211 16.27 -11.39 8.40
C LEU A 211 16.16 -10.57 9.70
N MET A 212 15.76 -11.23 10.80
CA MET A 212 15.71 -10.62 12.13
C MET A 212 17.08 -10.10 12.56
N GLU A 213 18.10 -10.93 12.45
CA GLU A 213 19.46 -10.60 12.85
C GLU A 213 20.02 -9.47 11.98
N GLU A 214 19.80 -9.51 10.67
CA GLU A 214 20.23 -8.49 9.72
C GLU A 214 19.59 -7.13 10.04
N LEU A 215 18.26 -7.06 10.16
CA LEU A 215 17.55 -5.81 10.47
C LEU A 215 17.93 -5.26 11.85
N ALA A 216 18.05 -6.10 12.86
CA ALA A 216 18.51 -5.69 14.19
C ALA A 216 19.93 -5.14 14.15
N LYS A 217 20.82 -5.72 13.34
CA LYS A 217 22.19 -5.26 13.14
C LYS A 217 22.20 -3.89 12.46
N ILE A 218 21.42 -3.69 11.38
CA ILE A 218 21.29 -2.41 10.69
C ILE A 218 20.84 -1.33 11.69
N VAL A 219 19.75 -1.54 12.41
CA VAL A 219 19.24 -0.58 13.40
C VAL A 219 20.29 -0.26 14.48
N ARG A 220 20.99 -1.30 14.96
CA ARG A 220 22.03 -1.11 15.99
C ARG A 220 23.19 -0.25 15.49
N VAL A 221 23.66 -0.44 14.27
CA VAL A 221 24.79 0.36 13.74
C VAL A 221 24.37 1.78 13.41
N LEU A 222 23.15 1.98 12.90
CA LEU A 222 22.60 3.32 12.70
C LEU A 222 22.54 4.10 14.01
N LYS A 223 22.02 3.49 15.09
CA LYS A 223 21.96 4.11 16.43
C LYS A 223 23.31 4.45 17.05
N LYS A 224 24.37 3.76 16.67
CA LYS A 224 25.73 4.13 17.11
C LYS A 224 26.19 5.47 16.53
N LYS A 225 25.72 5.82 15.35
CA LYS A 225 26.06 7.06 14.65
C LYS A 225 25.08 8.19 14.96
N GLU A 226 23.78 7.85 14.97
CA GLU A 226 22.67 8.76 15.27
C GLU A 226 21.65 8.01 16.14
N ILE A 227 21.54 8.40 17.39
CA ILE A 227 20.76 7.66 18.42
C ILE A 227 19.27 7.57 18.10
N SER A 228 18.74 8.55 17.36
CA SER A 228 17.34 8.61 16.93
C SER A 228 17.07 7.83 15.62
N ALA A 229 18.10 7.36 14.91
CA ALA A 229 17.95 6.63 13.68
C ALA A 229 17.59 5.14 13.90
N PRO A 230 16.81 4.53 13.00
CA PRO A 230 16.09 5.16 11.90
C PRO A 230 14.95 6.04 12.41
N HIS A 231 14.74 7.20 11.80
CA HIS A 231 13.67 8.14 12.16
C HIS A 231 12.29 7.61 11.68
N ASN A 232 12.29 6.91 10.54
CA ASN A 232 11.14 6.20 10.02
C ASN A 232 11.54 4.79 9.61
N THR A 233 10.67 3.83 9.90
CA THR A 233 10.73 2.48 9.36
C THR A 233 9.43 2.25 8.59
N LEU A 234 9.52 2.23 7.26
CA LEU A 234 8.40 2.04 6.36
C LEU A 234 8.27 0.56 6.02
N LEU A 235 7.14 -0.03 6.35
CA LEU A 235 6.81 -1.37 5.91
C LEU A 235 6.01 -1.29 4.60
N VAL A 236 6.58 -1.85 3.54
CA VAL A 236 5.94 -1.97 2.23
C VAL A 236 5.21 -3.31 2.14
N LEU A 237 3.92 -3.25 1.86
CA LEU A 237 3.02 -4.40 1.77
C LEU A 237 2.40 -4.47 0.37
N ASP A 238 2.20 -5.69 -0.11
CA ASP A 238 1.51 -5.99 -1.37
C ASP A 238 0.04 -6.31 -1.07
N ALA A 239 -0.89 -5.52 -1.61
CA ALA A 239 -2.34 -5.68 -1.42
C ALA A 239 -2.85 -7.03 -1.92
N THR A 240 -2.21 -7.62 -2.93
CA THR A 240 -2.61 -8.91 -3.49
C THR A 240 -2.42 -10.09 -2.53
N THR A 241 -1.64 -9.90 -1.45
CA THR A 241 -1.40 -10.93 -0.43
C THR A 241 -2.57 -11.11 0.54
N GLY A 242 -3.56 -10.20 0.51
CA GLY A 242 -4.76 -10.28 1.35
C GLY A 242 -4.42 -10.40 2.85
N GLN A 243 -5.12 -11.27 3.57
CA GLN A 243 -4.95 -11.46 5.02
C GLN A 243 -3.52 -11.82 5.48
N ASN A 244 -2.66 -12.32 4.58
CA ASN A 244 -1.25 -12.58 4.90
C ASN A 244 -0.49 -11.29 5.25
N ALA A 245 -0.93 -10.13 4.76
CA ALA A 245 -0.34 -8.83 5.12
C ALA A 245 -0.40 -8.57 6.63
N LEU A 246 -1.47 -8.98 7.32
CA LEU A 246 -1.60 -8.85 8.79
C LEU A 246 -0.48 -9.61 9.53
N SER A 247 -0.17 -10.82 9.06
CA SER A 247 0.92 -11.62 9.63
C SER A 247 2.28 -10.97 9.39
N GLN A 248 2.48 -10.36 8.21
CA GLN A 248 3.70 -9.60 7.91
C GLN A 248 3.86 -8.42 8.86
N VAL A 249 2.81 -7.62 9.09
CA VAL A 249 2.85 -6.49 10.02
C VAL A 249 3.25 -6.95 11.42
N LYS A 250 2.65 -8.05 11.94
CA LYS A 250 3.00 -8.61 13.25
C LYS A 250 4.49 -8.93 13.32
N ILE A 251 5.01 -9.66 12.34
CA ILE A 251 6.41 -10.06 12.29
C ILE A 251 7.33 -8.84 12.24
N PHE A 252 7.11 -7.91 11.32
CA PHE A 252 7.98 -6.74 11.19
C PHE A 252 7.91 -5.79 12.39
N LYS A 253 6.74 -5.66 13.06
CA LYS A 253 6.64 -4.90 14.32
C LYS A 253 7.46 -5.51 15.46
N GLU A 254 7.60 -6.85 15.49
CA GLU A 254 8.46 -7.53 16.47
C GLU A 254 9.95 -7.31 16.19
N LEU A 255 10.32 -7.17 14.89
CA LEU A 255 11.71 -7.07 14.45
C LEU A 255 12.27 -5.65 14.57
N VAL A 256 11.48 -4.69 14.09
CA VAL A 256 11.86 -3.28 14.01
C VAL A 256 10.66 -2.41 14.40
N ASN A 257 10.96 -1.20 14.85
CA ASN A 257 9.91 -0.25 15.19
C ASN A 257 9.28 0.31 13.89
N VAL A 258 8.28 -0.41 13.32
CA VAL A 258 7.53 0.06 12.15
C VAL A 258 6.78 1.33 12.50
N THR A 259 7.03 2.41 11.78
CA THR A 259 6.42 3.73 12.01
C THR A 259 5.29 4.06 11.05
N GLY A 260 5.20 3.34 9.93
CA GLY A 260 4.15 3.54 8.94
C GLY A 260 4.20 2.51 7.81
N LEU A 261 3.13 2.51 7.04
CA LEU A 261 2.86 1.56 5.96
C LEU A 261 2.84 2.26 4.60
N VAL A 262 3.27 1.54 3.58
CA VAL A 262 2.97 1.82 2.18
C VAL A 262 2.33 0.57 1.58
N MET A 263 1.15 0.71 1.01
CA MET A 263 0.47 -0.40 0.33
C MET A 263 0.68 -0.27 -1.17
N THR A 264 1.12 -1.34 -1.81
CA THR A 264 1.36 -1.40 -3.27
C THR A 264 0.34 -2.30 -3.96
N LYS A 265 0.25 -2.19 -5.29
CA LYS A 265 -0.54 -3.05 -6.17
C LYS A 265 -2.04 -3.05 -5.85
N LEU A 266 -2.58 -1.92 -5.42
CA LEU A 266 -4.01 -1.78 -5.17
C LEU A 266 -4.84 -1.83 -6.46
N ASP A 267 -4.28 -1.42 -7.58
CA ASP A 267 -4.85 -1.51 -8.93
C ASP A 267 -5.08 -2.96 -9.39
N GLY A 268 -4.25 -3.88 -8.94
CA GLY A 268 -4.30 -5.31 -9.32
C GLY A 268 -5.27 -6.16 -8.51
N THR A 269 -6.04 -5.59 -7.56
CA THR A 269 -6.82 -6.43 -6.64
C THR A 269 -8.20 -5.89 -6.30
N ALA A 270 -9.20 -6.79 -6.30
CA ALA A 270 -10.49 -6.55 -5.67
C ALA A 270 -10.46 -6.68 -4.12
N LYS A 271 -9.27 -6.92 -3.54
CA LYS A 271 -9.03 -7.29 -2.13
C LYS A 271 -8.48 -6.12 -1.30
N GLY A 272 -8.74 -4.88 -1.69
CA GLY A 272 -8.30 -3.68 -0.97
C GLY A 272 -8.77 -3.62 0.50
N GLY A 273 -9.75 -4.44 0.87
CA GLY A 273 -10.28 -4.51 2.23
C GLY A 273 -9.25 -4.86 3.31
N VAL A 274 -8.16 -5.55 2.94
CA VAL A 274 -7.07 -5.83 3.89
C VAL A 274 -6.50 -4.56 4.52
N LEU A 275 -6.52 -3.44 3.80
CA LEU A 275 -6.04 -2.15 4.33
C LEU A 275 -6.91 -1.65 5.49
N VAL A 276 -8.23 -1.92 5.43
CA VAL A 276 -9.16 -1.61 6.53
C VAL A 276 -8.83 -2.46 7.76
N ALA A 277 -8.59 -3.76 7.56
CA ALA A 277 -8.18 -4.65 8.65
C ALA A 277 -6.85 -4.24 9.29
N LEU A 278 -5.88 -3.80 8.48
CA LEU A 278 -4.58 -3.30 8.96
C LEU A 278 -4.74 -2.03 9.79
N ALA A 279 -5.55 -1.07 9.31
CA ALA A 279 -5.83 0.17 10.03
C ALA A 279 -6.48 -0.12 11.38
N ASP A 280 -7.48 -0.97 11.38
CA ASP A 280 -8.28 -1.32 12.54
C ASP A 280 -7.50 -2.09 13.61
N GLN A 281 -6.64 -3.05 13.22
CA GLN A 281 -5.90 -3.89 14.15
C GLN A 281 -4.59 -3.27 14.65
N PHE A 282 -3.92 -2.47 13.83
CA PHE A 282 -2.57 -1.99 14.15
C PHE A 282 -2.48 -0.49 14.36
N ALA A 283 -3.44 0.29 13.86
CA ALA A 283 -3.47 1.75 13.93
C ALA A 283 -2.16 2.41 13.45
N LEU A 284 -1.44 1.76 12.53
CA LEU A 284 -0.22 2.30 11.95
C LEU A 284 -0.56 3.34 10.87
N PRO A 285 0.16 4.46 10.79
CA PRO A 285 0.00 5.41 9.70
C PRO A 285 0.14 4.75 8.32
N ILE A 286 -0.75 5.08 7.40
CA ILE A 286 -0.66 4.72 5.98
C ILE A 286 -0.24 5.98 5.24
N HIS A 287 1.00 6.00 4.75
CA HIS A 287 1.60 7.18 4.17
C HIS A 287 1.29 7.35 2.69
N ALA A 288 1.19 6.23 1.98
CA ALA A 288 0.93 6.24 0.54
C ALA A 288 0.37 4.90 0.06
N ILE A 289 -0.27 4.95 -1.10
CA ILE A 289 -0.75 3.79 -1.85
C ILE A 289 -0.15 3.79 -3.26
N GLY A 290 0.29 2.61 -3.70
CA GLY A 290 0.77 2.38 -5.06
C GLY A 290 -0.34 1.85 -5.94
N VAL A 291 -0.62 2.57 -7.03
CA VAL A 291 -1.72 2.29 -7.97
C VAL A 291 -1.22 2.01 -9.39
N GLY A 292 0.03 1.63 -9.55
CA GLY A 292 0.65 1.33 -10.83
C GLY A 292 2.17 1.33 -10.75
N GLU A 293 2.84 1.26 -11.90
CA GLU A 293 4.30 1.08 -12.01
C GLU A 293 5.09 2.37 -12.34
N GLN A 294 4.41 3.46 -12.75
CA GLN A 294 5.06 4.72 -13.10
C GLN A 294 5.55 5.48 -11.86
N LEU A 295 6.46 6.45 -12.04
CA LEU A 295 6.99 7.28 -10.95
C LEU A 295 5.88 8.00 -10.17
N ASP A 296 4.86 8.45 -10.85
CA ASP A 296 3.74 9.21 -10.28
C ASP A 296 2.63 8.32 -9.69
N ASP A 297 2.73 6.99 -9.86
CA ASP A 297 1.73 6.03 -9.36
C ASP A 297 1.92 5.70 -7.87
N LEU A 298 2.34 6.66 -7.07
CA LEU A 298 2.36 6.61 -5.61
C LEU A 298 1.63 7.84 -5.09
N SER A 299 0.40 7.61 -4.63
CA SER A 299 -0.48 8.69 -4.17
C SER A 299 -0.54 8.75 -2.66
N PRO A 300 -0.75 9.94 -2.07
CA PRO A 300 -1.17 10.05 -0.67
C PRO A 300 -2.44 9.23 -0.44
N PHE A 301 -2.57 8.67 0.77
CA PHE A 301 -3.76 7.90 1.10
C PHE A 301 -4.94 8.84 1.46
N ASP A 302 -6.03 8.78 0.68
CA ASP A 302 -7.29 9.46 0.94
C ASP A 302 -8.34 8.45 1.45
N PRO A 303 -8.79 8.53 2.73
CA PRO A 303 -9.74 7.60 3.31
C PRO A 303 -11.10 7.58 2.63
N LYS A 304 -11.59 8.74 2.21
CA LYS A 304 -12.91 8.89 1.60
C LYS A 304 -12.95 8.31 0.19
N GLU A 305 -11.94 8.65 -0.61
CA GLU A 305 -11.79 8.10 -1.96
C GLU A 305 -11.63 6.57 -1.90
N PHE A 306 -10.76 6.09 -1.02
CA PHE A 306 -10.55 4.66 -0.81
C PHE A 306 -11.83 3.94 -0.38
N ALA A 307 -12.55 4.44 0.64
CA ALA A 307 -13.79 3.83 1.13
C ALA A 307 -14.86 3.79 0.04
N SER A 308 -14.98 4.84 -0.75
CA SER A 308 -15.93 4.92 -1.86
C SER A 308 -15.61 3.92 -2.97
N ALA A 309 -14.35 3.83 -3.36
CA ALA A 309 -13.87 2.87 -4.36
C ALA A 309 -14.08 1.42 -3.87
N LEU A 310 -13.71 1.12 -2.61
CA LEU A 310 -13.86 -0.21 -2.01
C LEU A 310 -15.33 -0.65 -1.99
N ILE A 311 -16.24 0.22 -1.61
CA ILE A 311 -17.68 -0.07 -1.50
C ILE A 311 -18.38 0.03 -2.87
N GLY A 312 -17.77 0.69 -3.85
CA GLY A 312 -18.33 0.90 -5.19
C GLY A 312 -19.41 1.99 -5.20
N ILE A 313 -19.11 3.13 -4.60
CA ILE A 313 -19.89 4.36 -4.74
C ILE A 313 -19.31 5.13 -5.91
N GLU A 314 -20.13 5.42 -6.90
CA GLU A 314 -19.78 6.33 -7.98
C GLU A 314 -20.04 7.76 -7.49
N TYR A 315 -19.04 8.62 -7.55
CA TYR A 315 -19.25 10.07 -7.41
C TYR A 315 -19.83 10.59 -8.73
N GLN A 316 -21.07 11.08 -8.65
CA GLN A 316 -21.65 11.86 -9.74
C GLN A 316 -21.05 13.26 -9.76
#